data_9213015723b457430b80fb7449746730
#
_entry.id   9213015723b457430b80fb7449746730
#
_cell.length_a   1.000
_cell.length_b   1.000
_cell.length_c   1.000
_cell.angle_alpha   90.00
_cell.angle_beta   90.00
_cell.angle_gamma   90.00
#
_symmetry.space_group_name_H-M   'P 1'
#
loop_
_entity.id
_entity.type
_entity.pdbx_description
1 polymer ?
#
loop_
_entity_poly.entity_id
_entity_poly.type
_entity_poly.pdbx_seq_one_letter_code
_entity_poly.pdbx_strand_id
1 'polypeptide(L)'
;MGPGGLLLLESPEIVVGVDLERGCDIQRISRPSAPNLLASYDWSTPAPATASHAYGSSRLDWLSHYRGGWQELFPNSGHDSRRGPVPLPFHGEVSTLRWEVITAGTTTLHVRTGTRLPLVLDRWMELDRDRPILRLRERVRNVGNEATDFVWGHHPAFTAASPTVIDLPTTPTVVDRGDMGPAADLSPGGEGRWPLLPAGEGELVDVSRMTDQPTSRLMYLASISEGWAAVRWPAEEIGIALSWDVTTFPHVWLWQERGSTGYPFYGRAALVAVEPQSAWPADGLDGAVERGQALRLEPGQTTTTALTASLFRADRRCVTGVAPDGSVTVE
;
A
#
# COMPACT_ATOMS: atom_id res chain seq x y z
N MET A 1 3.33 10.27 22.79
CA MET A 1 4.08 9.64 21.68
C MET A 1 4.45 8.23 22.10
N GLY A 2 4.22 7.25 21.22
CA GLY A 2 4.55 5.86 21.44
C GLY A 2 6.04 5.55 21.16
N PRO A 3 6.44 4.28 21.25
CA PRO A 3 7.78 3.85 20.89
C PRO A 3 8.15 4.29 19.46
N GLY A 4 9.37 4.78 19.26
CA GLY A 4 9.85 5.24 17.96
C GLY A 4 9.36 6.60 17.48
N GLY A 5 8.70 7.40 18.35
CA GLY A 5 8.22 8.74 17.98
C GLY A 5 6.87 8.76 17.25
N LEU A 6 6.16 7.62 17.19
CA LEU A 6 4.86 7.53 16.52
C LEU A 6 3.75 8.26 17.30
N LEU A 7 2.85 8.92 16.58
CA LEU A 7 1.56 9.31 17.12
C LEU A 7 0.68 8.08 17.21
N LEU A 8 0.12 7.79 18.40
CA LEU A 8 -0.78 6.66 18.59
C LEU A 8 -2.24 7.11 18.57
N LEU A 9 -3.03 6.40 17.77
CA LEU A 9 -4.48 6.36 17.88
C LEU A 9 -4.85 5.05 18.57
N GLU A 10 -5.71 5.12 19.60
CA GLU A 10 -6.02 3.97 20.44
C GLU A 10 -7.50 3.90 20.77
N SER A 11 -8.08 2.72 20.58
CA SER A 11 -9.37 2.30 21.12
C SER A 11 -9.20 1.00 21.91
N PRO A 12 -10.23 0.53 22.64
CA PRO A 12 -10.15 -0.76 23.32
C PRO A 12 -9.86 -1.96 22.40
N GLU A 13 -10.12 -1.82 21.10
CA GLU A 13 -10.08 -2.91 20.14
C GLU A 13 -8.89 -2.85 19.18
N ILE A 14 -8.33 -1.65 18.93
CA ILE A 14 -7.26 -1.46 17.93
C ILE A 14 -6.32 -0.33 18.33
N VAL A 15 -5.03 -0.51 18.01
CA VAL A 15 -3.97 0.49 18.11
C VAL A 15 -3.38 0.75 16.74
N VAL A 16 -3.29 2.02 16.37
CA VAL A 16 -2.69 2.48 15.11
C VAL A 16 -1.59 3.49 15.43
N GLY A 17 -0.39 3.24 14.91
CA GLY A 17 0.76 4.13 15.09
C GLY A 17 1.14 4.78 13.77
N VAL A 18 1.27 6.11 13.78
CA VAL A 18 1.47 6.94 12.60
C VAL A 18 2.77 7.74 12.71
N ASP A 19 3.61 7.71 11.69
CA ASP A 19 4.84 8.51 11.58
C ASP A 19 4.55 9.82 10.83
N LEU A 20 4.31 10.89 11.58
CA LEU A 20 4.00 12.21 11.02
C LEU A 20 5.18 12.90 10.34
N GLU A 21 6.38 12.54 10.73
CA GLU A 21 7.61 13.12 10.18
C GLU A 21 7.96 12.53 8.81
N ARG A 22 7.29 11.41 8.47
CA ARG A 22 7.61 10.64 7.27
C ARG A 22 6.33 10.10 6.63
N GLY A 23 5.80 10.84 5.68
CA GLY A 23 4.69 10.42 4.84
C GLY A 23 3.34 10.23 5.54
N CYS A 24 3.23 10.54 6.83
CA CYS A 24 2.09 10.11 7.62
C CYS A 24 1.85 8.58 7.51
N ASP A 25 2.97 7.82 7.39
CA ASP A 25 2.93 6.38 7.22
C ASP A 25 2.32 5.72 8.45
N ILE A 26 1.41 4.78 8.22
CA ILE A 26 0.92 3.92 9.28
C ILE A 26 1.96 2.82 9.51
N GLN A 27 2.68 2.91 10.63
CA GLN A 27 3.77 1.99 10.97
C GLN A 27 3.32 0.88 11.92
N ARG A 28 2.12 0.98 12.49
CA ARG A 28 1.56 -0.03 13.37
C ARG A 28 0.06 -0.15 13.16
N ILE A 29 -0.41 -1.38 13.03
CA ILE A 29 -1.80 -1.78 13.21
C ILE A 29 -1.79 -3.08 14.02
N SER A 30 -2.44 -3.09 15.17
CA SER A 30 -2.52 -4.27 16.03
C SER A 30 -3.73 -4.21 16.95
N ARG A 31 -4.12 -5.33 17.54
CA ARG A 31 -4.90 -5.29 18.77
C ARG A 31 -4.04 -4.74 19.91
N PRO A 32 -4.65 -4.21 20.99
CA PRO A 32 -3.91 -3.83 22.19
C PRO A 32 -3.03 -4.99 22.67
N SER A 33 -1.78 -4.70 23.02
CA SER A 33 -0.78 -5.65 23.49
C SER A 33 -0.43 -6.81 22.53
N ALA A 34 -0.92 -6.79 21.29
CA ALA A 34 -0.59 -7.78 20.26
C ALA A 34 0.56 -7.31 19.36
N PRO A 35 1.21 -8.23 18.63
CA PRO A 35 2.21 -7.90 17.63
C PRO A 35 1.63 -7.00 16.53
N ASN A 36 2.52 -6.21 15.90
CA ASN A 36 2.19 -5.42 14.73
C ASN A 36 1.91 -6.34 13.52
N LEU A 37 0.84 -6.08 12.78
CA LEU A 37 0.51 -6.84 11.56
C LEU A 37 1.17 -6.26 10.31
N LEU A 38 1.60 -5.00 10.35
CA LEU A 38 2.36 -4.42 9.25
C LEU A 38 3.81 -4.89 9.30
N ALA A 39 4.39 -5.13 8.15
CA ALA A 39 5.81 -5.33 8.01
C ALA A 39 6.55 -4.10 8.56
N SER A 40 7.55 -4.33 9.38
CA SER A 40 8.31 -3.25 10.01
C SER A 40 9.79 -3.63 10.05
N TYR A 41 10.62 -2.75 9.53
CA TYR A 41 12.05 -2.99 9.39
C TYR A 41 12.85 -1.87 10.05
N ASP A 42 13.77 -2.25 10.93
CA ASP A 42 14.70 -1.36 11.62
C ASP A 42 16.08 -1.28 10.96
N TRP A 43 16.30 -2.09 9.91
CA TRP A 43 17.60 -2.09 9.20
C TRP A 43 17.87 -0.84 8.38
N SER A 44 16.83 -0.17 7.95
CA SER A 44 16.98 1.15 7.39
C SER A 44 17.29 2.10 8.54
N THR A 45 18.54 2.07 9.01
CA THR A 45 19.01 3.16 9.85
C THR A 45 18.76 4.41 9.05
N PRO A 46 17.94 5.36 9.52
CA PRO A 46 17.76 6.58 8.78
C PRO A 46 19.15 7.16 8.56
N ALA A 47 19.51 7.38 7.31
CA ALA A 47 20.52 8.36 7.05
C ALA A 47 20.15 9.59 7.89
N PRO A 48 21.11 10.24 8.56
CA PRO A 48 20.82 11.45 9.31
C PRO A 48 19.92 12.34 8.44
N ALA A 49 18.91 12.99 9.00
CA ALA A 49 17.93 13.80 8.26
C ALA A 49 18.58 14.89 7.36
N THR A 50 19.86 15.13 7.55
CA THR A 50 20.72 16.03 6.76
C THR A 50 21.39 15.36 5.56
N ALA A 51 21.36 14.04 5.45
CA ALA A 51 21.94 13.35 4.31
C ALA A 51 20.87 13.18 3.22
N SER A 52 20.67 14.21 2.40
CA SER A 52 20.01 14.01 1.11
C SER A 52 20.99 13.23 0.23
N HIS A 53 20.86 11.91 0.27
CA HIS A 53 21.62 11.05 -0.63
C HIS A 53 20.87 10.96 -1.96
N ALA A 54 21.06 11.98 -2.78
CA ALA A 54 20.63 11.89 -4.18
C ALA A 54 21.56 10.91 -4.91
N TYR A 55 21.21 9.64 -4.88
CA TYR A 55 21.94 8.62 -5.65
C TYR A 55 21.71 8.72 -7.16
N GLY A 56 21.02 9.75 -7.63
CA GLY A 56 20.62 9.89 -9.03
C GLY A 56 19.52 8.93 -9.47
N SER A 57 18.88 8.25 -8.51
CA SER A 57 17.75 7.35 -8.72
C SER A 57 16.73 7.54 -7.61
N SER A 58 15.56 8.07 -7.97
CA SER A 58 14.46 8.26 -7.03
C SER A 58 13.98 6.95 -6.40
N ARG A 59 14.09 5.83 -7.14
CA ARG A 59 13.80 4.50 -6.62
C ARG A 59 14.75 4.09 -5.51
N LEU A 60 16.05 4.30 -5.68
CA LEU A 60 17.04 4.00 -4.63
C LEU A 60 16.85 4.93 -3.42
N ASP A 61 16.50 6.19 -3.66
CA ASP A 61 16.21 7.13 -2.59
C ASP A 61 14.97 6.67 -1.79
N TRP A 62 13.90 6.27 -2.46
CA TRP A 62 12.71 5.74 -1.81
C TRP A 62 13.01 4.45 -1.02
N LEU A 63 13.70 3.48 -1.64
CA LEU A 63 14.08 2.22 -1.00
C LEU A 63 14.98 2.43 0.23
N SER A 64 15.83 3.46 0.24
CA SER A 64 16.68 3.78 1.39
C SER A 64 15.88 4.22 2.62
N HIS A 65 14.66 4.71 2.41
CA HIS A 65 13.76 5.16 3.46
C HIS A 65 12.64 4.16 3.76
N TYR A 66 12.48 3.13 2.95
CA TYR A 66 11.41 2.16 3.09
C TYR A 66 11.56 1.33 4.37
N ARG A 67 10.57 1.38 5.24
CA ARG A 67 10.53 0.65 6.52
C ARG A 67 9.39 -0.35 6.63
N GLY A 68 8.73 -0.68 5.52
CA GLY A 68 7.45 -1.36 5.58
C GLY A 68 6.34 -0.37 5.95
N GLY A 69 5.31 -0.83 6.67
CA GLY A 69 4.18 0.01 7.02
C GLY A 69 3.17 0.16 5.89
N TRP A 70 2.33 1.16 6.00
CA TRP A 70 1.33 1.52 5.00
C TRP A 70 1.56 2.96 4.54
N GLN A 71 2.14 3.07 3.36
CA GLN A 71 2.45 4.35 2.73
C GLN A 71 1.35 4.82 1.78
N GLU A 72 1.31 6.12 1.58
CA GLU A 72 0.56 6.79 0.51
C GLU A 72 1.46 7.02 -0.70
N LEU A 73 1.01 6.65 -1.89
CA LEU A 73 1.72 6.86 -3.15
C LEU A 73 0.99 7.96 -3.94
N PHE A 74 1.54 9.19 -3.90
CA PHE A 74 0.88 10.36 -4.48
C PHE A 74 1.90 11.49 -4.73
N PRO A 75 1.80 12.30 -5.77
CA PRO A 75 0.85 12.28 -6.90
C PRO A 75 1.31 11.37 -8.04
N ASN A 76 2.25 10.47 -7.80
CA ASN A 76 2.77 9.44 -8.69
C ASN A 76 2.84 8.10 -7.97
N SER A 77 2.69 7.01 -8.70
CA SER A 77 2.86 5.64 -8.18
C SER A 77 3.62 4.81 -9.21
N GLY A 78 4.58 3.99 -8.76
CA GLY A 78 5.51 3.28 -9.65
C GLY A 78 6.71 4.13 -10.07
N HIS A 79 7.16 3.95 -11.31
CA HIS A 79 8.36 4.61 -11.83
C HIS A 79 8.25 6.13 -11.80
N ASP A 80 9.40 6.80 -11.80
CA ASP A 80 9.46 8.25 -11.90
C ASP A 80 8.85 8.75 -13.21
N SER A 81 8.17 9.88 -13.15
CA SER A 81 7.53 10.55 -14.29
C SER A 81 8.23 11.84 -14.62
N ARG A 82 8.37 12.14 -15.91
CA ARG A 82 8.90 13.41 -16.40
C ARG A 82 7.82 14.27 -17.04
N ARG A 83 6.58 13.85 -16.98
CA ARG A 83 5.44 14.58 -17.53
C ARG A 83 5.09 15.76 -16.64
N GLY A 84 4.78 16.89 -17.30
CA GLY A 84 4.39 18.10 -16.60
C GLY A 84 5.55 19.04 -16.23
N PRO A 85 5.30 20.06 -15.41
CA PRO A 85 6.24 21.12 -15.13
C PRO A 85 7.42 20.71 -14.22
N VAL A 86 7.25 19.61 -13.47
CA VAL A 86 8.28 19.09 -12.55
C VAL A 86 8.34 17.57 -12.64
N PRO A 87 9.53 16.97 -12.57
CA PRO A 87 9.67 15.52 -12.45
C PRO A 87 9.05 15.04 -11.14
N LEU A 88 8.33 13.92 -11.22
CA LEU A 88 7.79 13.23 -10.04
C LEU A 88 8.65 12.00 -9.75
N PRO A 89 9.06 11.78 -8.48
CA PRO A 89 9.91 10.67 -8.13
C PRO A 89 9.14 9.35 -8.14
N PHE A 90 9.89 8.24 -8.05
CA PHE A 90 9.36 6.90 -7.83
C PHE A 90 8.42 6.91 -6.62
N HIS A 91 7.21 6.37 -6.78
CA HIS A 91 6.14 6.35 -5.77
C HIS A 91 5.66 7.72 -5.27
N GLY A 92 5.93 8.78 -6.02
CA GLY A 92 5.53 10.13 -5.65
C GLY A 92 6.35 10.72 -4.51
N GLU A 93 5.82 11.72 -3.86
CA GLU A 93 6.59 12.49 -2.88
C GLU A 93 5.98 12.51 -1.47
N VAL A 94 4.68 12.25 -1.33
CA VAL A 94 4.02 12.43 -0.02
C VAL A 94 4.46 11.44 1.04
N SER A 95 4.94 10.23 0.64
CA SER A 95 5.48 9.22 1.56
C SER A 95 6.80 9.63 2.22
N THR A 96 7.45 10.69 1.73
CA THR A 96 8.71 11.21 2.27
C THR A 96 8.57 12.59 2.92
N LEU A 97 7.42 13.24 2.76
CA LEU A 97 7.15 14.56 3.31
C LEU A 97 6.64 14.46 4.76
N ARG A 98 6.90 15.50 5.52
CA ARG A 98 6.20 15.72 6.78
C ARG A 98 4.80 16.26 6.50
N TRP A 99 3.78 15.68 7.18
CA TRP A 99 2.41 16.14 7.05
C TRP A 99 2.04 17.06 8.21
N GLU A 100 1.24 18.08 7.90
CA GLU A 100 0.67 18.98 8.88
C GLU A 100 -0.46 18.32 9.65
N VAL A 101 -0.42 18.39 10.98
CA VAL A 101 -1.52 17.96 11.83
C VAL A 101 -2.53 19.09 11.96
N ILE A 102 -3.74 18.87 11.45
CA ILE A 102 -4.86 19.82 11.57
C ILE A 102 -5.60 19.60 12.89
N THR A 103 -5.93 18.36 13.19
CA THR A 103 -6.50 17.96 14.50
C THR A 103 -6.01 16.57 14.88
N ALA A 104 -5.82 16.32 16.17
CA ALA A 104 -5.50 15.02 16.72
C ALA A 104 -6.27 14.77 18.00
N GLY A 105 -6.85 13.57 18.12
CA GLY A 105 -7.50 13.04 19.31
C GLY A 105 -6.96 11.64 19.64
N THR A 106 -7.55 10.97 20.59
CA THR A 106 -7.17 9.59 20.94
C THR A 106 -7.54 8.56 19.88
N THR A 107 -8.66 8.77 19.18
CA THR A 107 -9.18 7.86 18.16
C THR A 107 -9.29 8.51 16.79
N THR A 108 -8.93 9.78 16.65
CA THR A 108 -9.09 10.54 15.39
C THR A 108 -7.86 11.34 15.08
N LEU A 109 -7.57 11.48 13.77
CA LEU A 109 -6.48 12.31 13.28
C LEU A 109 -6.91 12.92 11.94
N HIS A 110 -6.69 14.22 11.78
CA HIS A 110 -6.76 14.90 10.49
C HIS A 110 -5.40 15.51 10.17
N VAL A 111 -4.86 15.13 9.04
CA VAL A 111 -3.58 15.61 8.53
C VAL A 111 -3.71 16.10 7.10
N ARG A 112 -2.76 16.93 6.69
CA ARG A 112 -2.71 17.52 5.36
C ARG A 112 -1.28 17.61 4.85
N THR A 113 -1.13 17.44 3.53
CA THR A 113 0.11 17.75 2.81
C THR A 113 -0.18 18.37 1.46
N GLY A 114 0.77 19.14 0.94
CA GLY A 114 0.78 19.60 -0.45
C GLY A 114 1.85 18.86 -1.23
N THR A 115 1.83 19.00 -2.55
CA THR A 115 2.81 18.44 -3.47
C THR A 115 3.42 19.55 -4.32
N ARG A 116 4.47 19.23 -5.11
CA ARG A 116 5.00 20.16 -6.12
C ARG A 116 4.02 20.46 -7.24
N LEU A 117 3.11 19.51 -7.53
CA LEU A 117 1.93 19.84 -8.32
C LEU A 117 0.94 20.65 -7.47
N PRO A 118 0.04 21.43 -8.06
CA PRO A 118 -0.91 22.25 -7.31
C PRO A 118 -2.03 21.37 -6.67
N LEU A 119 -1.64 20.31 -6.00
CA LEU A 119 -2.54 19.36 -5.36
C LEU A 119 -2.33 19.37 -3.84
N VAL A 120 -3.44 19.40 -3.11
CA VAL A 120 -3.46 19.30 -1.65
C VAL A 120 -4.22 18.03 -1.28
N LEU A 121 -3.61 17.20 -0.45
CA LEU A 121 -4.17 15.96 0.07
C LEU A 121 -4.49 16.12 1.56
N ASP A 122 -5.74 15.89 1.92
CA ASP A 122 -6.21 15.76 3.29
C ASP A 122 -6.50 14.28 3.59
N ARG A 123 -6.11 13.79 4.77
CA ARG A 123 -6.45 12.47 5.29
C ARG A 123 -7.07 12.56 6.67
N TRP A 124 -8.21 11.94 6.86
CA TRP A 124 -8.85 11.70 8.15
C TRP A 124 -8.73 10.24 8.50
N MET A 125 -8.27 9.96 9.70
CA MET A 125 -8.23 8.64 10.30
C MET A 125 -9.20 8.60 11.48
N GLU A 126 -9.97 7.53 11.59
CA GLU A 126 -10.90 7.30 12.69
C GLU A 126 -10.88 5.84 13.12
N LEU A 127 -10.69 5.58 14.40
CA LEU A 127 -10.86 4.26 14.98
C LEU A 127 -12.30 4.08 15.46
N ASP A 128 -12.89 2.93 15.11
CA ASP A 128 -14.15 2.51 15.68
C ASP A 128 -13.99 2.24 17.20
N ARG A 129 -15.00 2.58 18.00
CA ARG A 129 -14.92 2.45 19.47
C ARG A 129 -15.10 1.02 19.95
N ASP A 130 -15.92 0.25 19.24
CA ASP A 130 -16.41 -1.05 19.66
C ASP A 130 -15.90 -2.20 18.76
N ARG A 131 -15.31 -1.87 17.63
CA ARG A 131 -14.78 -2.82 16.66
C ARG A 131 -13.32 -2.50 16.32
N PRO A 132 -12.50 -3.50 15.99
CA PRO A 132 -11.10 -3.29 15.64
C PRO A 132 -10.96 -2.78 14.19
N ILE A 133 -11.46 -1.57 13.94
CA ILE A 133 -11.57 -0.97 12.60
C ILE A 133 -10.92 0.41 12.59
N LEU A 134 -10.05 0.60 11.59
CA LEU A 134 -9.55 1.90 11.14
C LEU A 134 -10.30 2.32 9.88
N ARG A 135 -10.84 3.53 9.86
CA ARG A 135 -11.39 4.19 8.67
C ARG A 135 -10.47 5.30 8.22
N LEU A 136 -10.14 5.29 6.94
CA LEU A 136 -9.48 6.38 6.24
C LEU A 136 -10.49 7.04 5.33
N ARG A 137 -10.54 8.37 5.36
CA ARG A 137 -11.20 9.19 4.35
C ARG A 137 -10.19 10.19 3.83
N GLU A 138 -10.13 10.34 2.53
CA GLU A 138 -9.15 11.18 1.89
C GLU A 138 -9.79 12.12 0.88
N ARG A 139 -9.13 13.24 0.64
CA ARG A 139 -9.57 14.25 -0.29
C ARG A 139 -8.39 14.90 -0.97
N VAL A 140 -8.38 14.85 -2.29
CA VAL A 140 -7.43 15.61 -3.11
C VAL A 140 -8.17 16.82 -3.69
N ARG A 141 -7.54 17.98 -3.65
CA ARG A 141 -8.02 19.21 -4.26
C ARG A 141 -6.95 19.82 -5.15
N ASN A 142 -7.33 20.22 -6.37
CA ASN A 142 -6.51 21.07 -7.23
C ASN A 142 -6.66 22.54 -6.78
N VAL A 143 -5.59 23.11 -6.30
CA VAL A 143 -5.51 24.52 -5.83
C VAL A 143 -4.88 25.45 -6.86
N GLY A 144 -4.51 24.92 -8.03
CA GLY A 144 -3.98 25.66 -9.16
C GLY A 144 -5.04 26.22 -10.09
N ASN A 145 -4.59 26.83 -11.17
CA ASN A 145 -5.42 27.42 -12.21
C ASN A 145 -5.39 26.61 -13.52
N GLU A 146 -4.76 25.42 -13.48
CA GLU A 146 -4.67 24.51 -14.62
C GLU A 146 -5.12 23.11 -14.20
N ALA A 147 -5.67 22.35 -15.15
CA ALA A 147 -6.01 20.97 -14.92
C ALA A 147 -4.76 20.14 -14.64
N THR A 148 -4.83 19.24 -13.69
CA THR A 148 -3.69 18.46 -13.21
C THR A 148 -3.99 16.97 -13.24
N ASP A 149 -3.15 16.22 -13.93
CA ASP A 149 -3.17 14.76 -13.95
C ASP A 149 -2.31 14.21 -12.82
N PHE A 150 -2.72 13.08 -12.23
CA PHE A 150 -2.00 12.40 -11.17
C PHE A 150 -2.33 10.91 -11.11
N VAL A 151 -1.50 10.15 -10.43
CA VAL A 151 -1.75 8.75 -10.04
C VAL A 151 -1.80 8.67 -8.53
N TRP A 152 -2.68 7.84 -8.03
CA TRP A 152 -2.92 7.70 -6.60
C TRP A 152 -2.97 6.23 -6.19
N GLY A 153 -2.31 5.88 -5.10
CA GLY A 153 -2.31 4.53 -4.57
C GLY A 153 -1.94 4.45 -3.10
N HIS A 154 -2.22 3.31 -2.52
CA HIS A 154 -1.81 2.92 -1.17
C HIS A 154 -0.87 1.73 -1.23
N HIS A 155 0.06 1.65 -0.28
CA HIS A 155 1.07 0.60 -0.20
C HIS A 155 1.11 -0.05 1.20
N PRO A 156 0.01 -0.67 1.67
CA PRO A 156 0.02 -1.42 2.91
C PRO A 156 0.82 -2.71 2.76
N ALA A 157 1.93 -2.80 3.48
CA ALA A 157 2.78 -3.97 3.54
C ALA A 157 2.58 -4.71 4.86
N PHE A 158 2.16 -5.96 4.81
CA PHE A 158 1.91 -6.82 5.94
C PHE A 158 3.05 -7.78 6.16
N THR A 159 3.30 -8.17 7.42
CA THR A 159 4.29 -9.20 7.71
C THR A 159 3.88 -10.53 7.07
N ALA A 160 4.83 -11.21 6.43
CA ALA A 160 4.59 -12.51 5.83
C ALA A 160 5.16 -13.63 6.69
N ALA A 161 4.59 -13.86 7.90
CA ALA A 161 4.83 -15.07 8.65
C ALA A 161 4.33 -16.30 7.85
N SER A 162 4.92 -17.46 8.04
CA SER A 162 4.49 -18.67 7.33
C SER A 162 3.53 -19.52 8.17
N PRO A 163 2.42 -19.98 7.61
CA PRO A 163 1.86 -19.61 6.31
C PRO A 163 1.10 -18.28 6.36
N THR A 164 1.29 -17.43 5.36
CA THR A 164 0.44 -16.25 5.12
C THR A 164 -0.50 -16.54 3.95
N VAL A 165 -1.77 -16.25 4.10
CA VAL A 165 -2.81 -16.49 3.08
C VAL A 165 -3.43 -15.16 2.68
N ILE A 166 -3.61 -14.97 1.38
CA ILE A 166 -4.18 -13.75 0.79
C ILE A 166 -5.48 -14.13 0.09
N ASP A 167 -6.56 -13.45 0.45
CA ASP A 167 -7.84 -13.59 -0.23
C ASP A 167 -8.15 -12.28 -0.99
N LEU A 168 -8.53 -12.42 -2.26
CA LEU A 168 -8.86 -11.33 -3.19
C LEU A 168 -9.99 -11.81 -4.12
N PRO A 169 -10.77 -10.91 -4.72
CA PRO A 169 -11.72 -11.29 -5.76
C PRO A 169 -11.02 -11.98 -6.94
N THR A 170 -11.63 -13.02 -7.49
CA THR A 170 -11.10 -13.70 -8.69
C THR A 170 -11.09 -12.73 -9.87
N THR A 171 -9.93 -12.33 -10.31
CA THR A 171 -9.72 -11.23 -11.27
C THR A 171 -8.65 -11.62 -12.30
N PRO A 172 -8.71 -11.15 -13.54
CA PRO A 172 -7.59 -11.22 -14.46
C PRO A 172 -6.35 -10.61 -13.85
N THR A 173 -5.23 -11.31 -13.93
CA THR A 173 -3.98 -10.93 -13.25
C THR A 173 -2.82 -11.05 -14.23
N VAL A 174 -1.95 -10.06 -14.23
CA VAL A 174 -0.75 -9.99 -15.08
C VAL A 174 0.49 -9.91 -14.21
N VAL A 175 1.46 -10.77 -14.49
CA VAL A 175 2.77 -10.74 -13.82
C VAL A 175 3.59 -9.56 -14.34
N ASP A 176 4.25 -8.83 -13.47
CA ASP A 176 5.16 -7.75 -13.89
C ASP A 176 6.27 -8.24 -14.82
N ARG A 177 6.78 -7.34 -15.67
CA ARG A 177 7.77 -7.68 -16.70
C ARG A 177 9.22 -7.48 -16.28
N GLY A 178 9.50 -6.74 -15.22
CA GLY A 178 10.89 -6.38 -14.93
C GLY A 178 11.24 -6.00 -13.49
N ASP A 179 10.27 -5.77 -12.63
CA ASP A 179 10.52 -5.29 -11.26
C ASP A 179 10.59 -6.40 -10.19
N MET A 180 10.64 -7.66 -10.63
CA MET A 180 10.80 -8.79 -9.72
C MET A 180 12.28 -9.01 -9.36
N GLY A 181 12.53 -9.37 -8.11
CA GLY A 181 13.86 -9.65 -7.60
C GLY A 181 14.42 -11.03 -8.02
N PRO A 182 15.61 -11.39 -7.55
CA PRO A 182 16.30 -12.62 -7.98
C PRO A 182 15.61 -13.92 -7.54
N ALA A 183 14.64 -13.88 -6.63
CA ALA A 183 13.81 -15.03 -6.23
C ALA A 183 12.49 -15.10 -7.00
N ALA A 184 12.44 -14.51 -8.22
CA ALA A 184 11.27 -14.56 -9.08
C ALA A 184 11.04 -15.98 -9.60
N ASP A 185 9.80 -16.45 -9.47
CA ASP A 185 9.37 -17.80 -9.90
C ASP A 185 8.22 -17.77 -10.91
N LEU A 186 7.66 -16.59 -11.19
CA LEU A 186 6.61 -16.42 -12.19
C LEU A 186 7.15 -15.98 -13.55
N SER A 187 6.43 -16.31 -14.61
CA SER A 187 6.78 -15.91 -15.97
C SER A 187 6.53 -14.40 -16.17
N PRO A 188 7.57 -13.58 -16.49
CA PRO A 188 7.39 -12.15 -16.71
C PRO A 188 6.36 -11.83 -17.80
N GLY A 189 5.37 -10.99 -17.49
CA GLY A 189 4.26 -10.66 -18.38
C GLY A 189 3.25 -11.79 -18.57
N GLY A 190 3.37 -12.88 -17.82
CA GLY A 190 2.41 -13.97 -17.84
C GLY A 190 1.03 -13.53 -17.40
N GLU A 191 -0.01 -14.01 -18.09
CA GLU A 191 -1.40 -13.68 -17.81
C GLU A 191 -2.13 -14.89 -17.22
N GLY A 192 -2.96 -14.65 -16.21
CA GLY A 192 -3.75 -15.67 -15.55
C GLY A 192 -4.97 -15.08 -14.85
N ARG A 193 -5.52 -15.83 -13.94
CA ARG A 193 -6.58 -15.36 -13.03
C ARG A 193 -6.20 -15.68 -11.61
N TRP A 194 -6.36 -14.70 -10.73
CA TRP A 194 -6.15 -14.90 -9.31
C TRP A 194 -6.89 -16.16 -8.79
N PRO A 195 -6.24 -17.06 -8.04
CA PRO A 195 -4.86 -16.99 -7.56
C PRO A 195 -3.83 -17.77 -8.43
N LEU A 196 -4.18 -18.27 -9.61
CA LEU A 196 -3.34 -19.15 -10.42
C LEU A 196 -2.62 -18.37 -11.53
N LEU A 197 -1.30 -18.34 -11.47
CA LEU A 197 -0.47 -17.61 -12.43
C LEU A 197 0.60 -18.51 -13.06
N PRO A 198 1.00 -18.21 -14.31
CA PRO A 198 1.99 -19.01 -15.01
C PRO A 198 3.40 -18.84 -14.42
N ALA A 199 4.05 -19.96 -14.20
CA ALA A 199 5.48 -20.11 -13.94
C ALA A 199 6.20 -20.69 -15.15
N GLY A 200 7.47 -21.07 -15.01
CA GLY A 200 8.22 -21.67 -16.11
C GLY A 200 7.52 -22.89 -16.72
N GLU A 201 7.73 -23.14 -18.00
CA GLU A 201 7.24 -24.32 -18.76
C GLU A 201 5.71 -24.57 -18.76
N GLY A 202 4.90 -23.52 -18.48
CA GLY A 202 3.45 -23.61 -18.52
C GLY A 202 2.81 -24.18 -17.25
N GLU A 203 3.56 -24.34 -16.19
CA GLU A 203 3.07 -24.65 -14.86
C GLU A 203 2.28 -23.46 -14.28
N LEU A 204 1.21 -23.74 -13.52
CA LEU A 204 0.45 -22.75 -12.77
C LEU A 204 0.80 -22.84 -11.29
N VAL A 205 1.11 -21.70 -10.72
CA VAL A 205 1.41 -21.54 -9.27
C VAL A 205 0.26 -20.82 -8.59
N ASP A 206 -0.17 -21.36 -7.44
CA ASP A 206 -1.09 -20.68 -6.53
C ASP A 206 -0.32 -19.63 -5.71
N VAL A 207 -0.53 -18.36 -6.05
CA VAL A 207 0.15 -17.22 -5.42
C VAL A 207 -0.61 -16.65 -4.22
N SER A 208 -1.75 -17.26 -3.84
CA SER A 208 -2.50 -16.82 -2.64
C SER A 208 -1.83 -17.20 -1.33
N ARG A 209 -0.77 -18.01 -1.38
CA ARG A 209 -0.07 -18.50 -0.19
C ARG A 209 1.41 -18.17 -0.26
N MET A 210 1.90 -17.53 0.80
CA MET A 210 3.33 -17.40 1.03
C MET A 210 3.81 -18.47 2.01
N THR A 211 4.87 -19.15 1.60
CA THR A 211 5.56 -20.18 2.39
C THR A 211 6.91 -19.66 2.89
N ASP A 212 7.75 -20.52 3.46
CA ASP A 212 9.11 -20.15 3.88
C ASP A 212 10.12 -20.09 2.73
N GLN A 213 9.69 -20.40 1.51
CA GLN A 213 10.58 -20.34 0.35
C GLN A 213 10.90 -18.92 -0.07
N PRO A 214 12.12 -18.63 -0.52
CA PRO A 214 12.44 -17.36 -1.14
C PRO A 214 11.46 -17.03 -2.26
N THR A 215 10.95 -15.81 -2.28
CA THR A 215 9.89 -15.37 -3.19
C THR A 215 10.08 -13.90 -3.52
N SER A 216 9.98 -13.55 -4.79
CA SER A 216 9.90 -12.16 -5.25
C SER A 216 8.91 -12.08 -6.41
N ARG A 217 7.74 -11.52 -6.17
CA ARG A 217 6.65 -11.45 -7.14
C ARG A 217 6.02 -10.06 -7.11
N LEU A 218 5.83 -9.48 -8.27
CA LEU A 218 4.97 -8.32 -8.48
C LEU A 218 3.95 -8.66 -9.56
N MET A 219 2.68 -8.43 -9.26
CA MET A 219 1.59 -8.73 -10.17
C MET A 219 0.47 -7.70 -10.04
N TYR A 220 -0.32 -7.57 -11.09
CA TYR A 220 -1.38 -6.60 -11.22
C TYR A 220 -2.72 -7.27 -11.43
N LEU A 221 -3.65 -7.07 -10.50
CA LEU A 221 -5.06 -7.43 -10.66
C LEU A 221 -5.74 -6.22 -11.31
N ALA A 222 -6.07 -6.35 -12.58
CA ALA A 222 -6.58 -5.25 -13.38
C ALA A 222 -8.10 -5.18 -13.34
N SER A 223 -8.66 -3.99 -13.08
CA SER A 223 -10.10 -3.72 -13.16
C SER A 223 -10.92 -4.66 -12.26
N ILE A 224 -10.60 -4.65 -10.98
CA ILE A 224 -11.36 -5.43 -9.98
C ILE A 224 -12.80 -4.90 -9.88
N SER A 225 -13.76 -5.78 -9.69
CA SER A 225 -15.18 -5.44 -9.54
C SER A 225 -15.55 -5.04 -8.12
N GLU A 226 -14.79 -5.50 -7.14
CA GLU A 226 -15.04 -5.28 -5.72
C GLU A 226 -13.73 -4.88 -5.04
N GLY A 227 -13.73 -3.76 -4.33
CA GLY A 227 -12.56 -3.18 -3.67
C GLY A 227 -12.33 -3.80 -2.29
N TRP A 228 -11.84 -5.03 -2.25
CA TRP A 228 -11.46 -5.67 -0.98
C TRP A 228 -10.30 -6.65 -1.11
N ALA A 229 -9.63 -6.88 0.02
CA ALA A 229 -8.63 -7.92 0.20
C ALA A 229 -8.57 -8.36 1.66
N ALA A 230 -8.04 -9.55 1.91
CA ALA A 230 -7.68 -9.97 3.26
C ALA A 230 -6.32 -10.66 3.28
N VAL A 231 -5.57 -10.43 4.36
CA VAL A 231 -4.35 -11.16 4.68
C VAL A 231 -4.57 -11.88 5.99
N ARG A 232 -4.32 -13.19 5.99
CA ARG A 232 -4.61 -14.08 7.12
C ARG A 232 -3.34 -14.82 7.58
N TRP A 233 -3.23 -14.97 8.88
CA TRP A 233 -2.25 -15.80 9.56
C TRP A 233 -3.00 -16.87 10.36
N PRO A 234 -3.35 -18.02 9.73
CA PRO A 234 -4.21 -19.02 10.36
C PRO A 234 -3.60 -19.67 11.62
N ALA A 235 -2.28 -19.70 11.74
CA ALA A 235 -1.60 -20.24 12.93
C ALA A 235 -1.78 -19.33 14.16
N GLU A 236 -1.89 -18.02 13.94
CA GLU A 236 -2.11 -17.00 14.95
C GLU A 236 -3.60 -16.67 15.14
N GLU A 237 -4.47 -17.30 14.36
CA GLU A 237 -5.91 -17.05 14.32
C GLU A 237 -6.28 -15.57 14.12
N ILE A 238 -5.46 -14.82 13.40
CA ILE A 238 -5.69 -13.40 13.12
C ILE A 238 -5.65 -13.10 11.64
N GLY A 239 -6.42 -12.10 11.21
CA GLY A 239 -6.39 -11.53 9.87
C GLY A 239 -6.63 -10.03 9.89
N ILE A 240 -6.22 -9.39 8.81
CA ILE A 240 -6.57 -8.01 8.49
C ILE A 240 -7.26 -8.00 7.13
N ALA A 241 -8.39 -7.32 7.07
CA ALA A 241 -9.17 -7.13 5.87
C ALA A 241 -9.19 -5.66 5.48
N LEU A 242 -9.05 -5.39 4.19
CA LEU A 242 -9.14 -4.07 3.60
C LEU A 242 -10.40 -3.97 2.75
N SER A 243 -11.03 -2.80 2.76
CA SER A 243 -12.05 -2.42 1.81
C SER A 243 -11.78 -1.00 1.32
N TRP A 244 -12.02 -0.71 0.04
CA TRP A 244 -11.75 0.59 -0.56
C TRP A 244 -12.74 0.93 -1.68
N ASP A 245 -12.78 2.20 -2.04
CA ASP A 245 -13.57 2.70 -3.16
C ASP A 245 -12.94 2.28 -4.50
N VAL A 246 -13.55 1.31 -5.15
CA VAL A 246 -13.12 0.77 -6.44
C VAL A 246 -13.21 1.79 -7.59
N THR A 247 -13.98 2.85 -7.43
CA THR A 247 -14.06 3.92 -8.45
C THR A 247 -12.80 4.78 -8.48
N THR A 248 -12.12 4.89 -7.34
CA THR A 248 -10.83 5.58 -7.22
C THR A 248 -9.67 4.62 -7.46
N PHE A 249 -9.75 3.40 -6.91
CA PHE A 249 -8.69 2.40 -6.99
C PHE A 249 -9.21 1.11 -7.65
N PRO A 250 -9.36 1.09 -8.99
CA PRO A 250 -9.88 -0.07 -9.72
C PRO A 250 -8.87 -1.20 -9.91
N HIS A 251 -7.64 -1.04 -9.45
CA HIS A 251 -6.56 -2.01 -9.61
C HIS A 251 -5.94 -2.37 -8.27
N VAL A 252 -5.28 -3.54 -8.22
CA VAL A 252 -4.41 -3.93 -7.10
C VAL A 252 -3.04 -4.28 -7.65
N TRP A 253 -1.99 -3.69 -7.09
CA TRP A 253 -0.66 -4.26 -7.20
C TRP A 253 -0.46 -5.18 -6.00
N LEU A 254 0.01 -6.37 -6.28
CA LEU A 254 0.32 -7.36 -5.25
C LEU A 254 1.82 -7.66 -5.30
N TRP A 255 2.52 -7.24 -4.26
CA TRP A 255 3.95 -7.51 -4.11
C TRP A 255 4.18 -8.50 -2.98
N GLN A 256 4.89 -9.57 -3.30
CA GLN A 256 5.32 -10.61 -2.37
C GLN A 256 6.83 -10.67 -2.35
N GLU A 257 7.42 -10.53 -1.16
CA GLU A 257 8.87 -10.49 -1.01
C GLU A 257 9.31 -11.32 0.20
N ARG A 258 10.16 -12.32 -0.04
CA ARG A 258 10.77 -13.12 1.00
C ARG A 258 12.18 -13.52 0.62
N GLY A 259 13.14 -13.17 1.48
CA GLY A 259 14.50 -13.69 1.39
C GLY A 259 15.32 -13.23 0.18
N SER A 260 14.85 -12.24 -0.59
CA SER A 260 15.62 -11.68 -1.70
C SER A 260 16.95 -11.12 -1.25
N THR A 261 17.98 -11.51 -1.95
CA THR A 261 19.35 -11.05 -1.73
C THR A 261 19.58 -9.66 -2.33
N GLY A 262 20.54 -8.95 -1.82
CA GLY A 262 20.87 -7.60 -2.31
C GLY A 262 20.07 -6.50 -1.61
N TYR A 263 20.35 -5.28 -2.05
CA TYR A 263 19.75 -4.05 -1.51
C TYR A 263 18.25 -3.96 -1.87
N PRO A 264 17.41 -3.48 -0.96
CA PRO A 264 17.68 -3.04 0.42
C PRO A 264 17.54 -4.19 1.45
N PHE A 265 17.10 -5.37 1.05
CA PHE A 265 16.60 -6.40 1.95
C PHE A 265 17.66 -7.34 2.52
N TYR A 266 18.67 -7.66 1.72
CA TYR A 266 19.78 -8.56 2.13
C TYR A 266 19.31 -9.87 2.79
N GLY A 267 18.25 -10.47 2.22
CA GLY A 267 17.64 -11.71 2.70
C GLY A 267 16.71 -11.58 3.91
N ARG A 268 16.46 -10.35 4.40
CA ARG A 268 15.68 -10.12 5.64
C ARG A 268 14.22 -9.79 5.42
N ALA A 269 13.80 -9.47 4.19
CA ALA A 269 12.40 -9.18 3.91
C ALA A 269 11.53 -10.42 4.04
N ALA A 270 10.34 -10.24 4.59
CA ALA A 270 9.24 -11.18 4.58
C ALA A 270 7.94 -10.37 4.67
N LEU A 271 7.39 -10.02 3.52
CA LEU A 271 6.20 -9.17 3.42
C LEU A 271 5.29 -9.57 2.26
N VAL A 272 4.04 -9.15 2.38
CA VAL A 272 3.08 -9.03 1.29
C VAL A 272 2.49 -7.62 1.31
N ALA A 273 2.58 -6.89 0.20
CA ALA A 273 1.88 -5.63 0.03
C ALA A 273 0.66 -5.84 -0.87
N VAL A 274 -0.50 -5.38 -0.42
CA VAL A 274 -1.75 -5.40 -1.18
C VAL A 274 -2.14 -3.96 -1.44
N GLU A 275 -1.92 -3.49 -2.63
CA GLU A 275 -1.85 -2.08 -2.95
C GLU A 275 -3.02 -1.64 -3.84
N PRO A 276 -4.08 -1.03 -3.28
CA PRO A 276 -5.11 -0.35 -4.09
C PRO A 276 -4.49 0.78 -4.91
N GLN A 277 -4.71 0.77 -6.23
CA GLN A 277 -4.06 1.69 -7.18
C GLN A 277 -5.05 2.25 -8.21
N SER A 278 -4.86 3.51 -8.59
CA SER A 278 -5.66 4.15 -9.65
C SER A 278 -5.23 3.75 -11.06
N ALA A 279 -4.00 3.23 -11.23
CA ALA A 279 -3.43 2.85 -12.52
C ALA A 279 -2.57 1.57 -12.41
N TRP A 280 -2.29 0.92 -13.54
CA TRP A 280 -1.34 -0.18 -13.71
C TRP A 280 -0.80 -0.23 -15.14
N PRO A 281 0.38 -0.81 -15.42
CA PRO A 281 1.38 -1.31 -14.48
C PRO A 281 2.07 -0.17 -13.71
N ALA A 282 3.10 -0.49 -12.95
CA ALA A 282 3.87 0.44 -12.12
C ALA A 282 4.81 1.37 -12.92
N ASP A 283 4.38 1.87 -14.07
CA ASP A 283 5.17 2.70 -14.99
C ASP A 283 4.97 4.22 -14.81
N GLY A 284 4.31 4.60 -13.73
CA GLY A 284 4.16 5.99 -13.32
C GLY A 284 3.10 6.77 -14.07
N LEU A 285 3.07 8.09 -13.82
CA LEU A 285 2.08 9.00 -14.42
C LEU A 285 2.19 9.04 -15.95
N ASP A 286 3.39 8.94 -16.51
CA ASP A 286 3.60 8.97 -17.96
C ASP A 286 2.78 7.86 -18.64
N GLY A 287 2.98 6.63 -18.24
CA GLY A 287 2.24 5.50 -18.78
C GLY A 287 0.75 5.51 -18.44
N ALA A 288 0.38 5.96 -17.25
CA ALA A 288 -1.02 6.09 -16.85
C ALA A 288 -1.78 7.06 -17.76
N VAL A 289 -1.19 8.20 -18.10
CA VAL A 289 -1.81 9.18 -19.03
C VAL A 289 -1.92 8.59 -20.44
N GLU A 290 -0.90 7.91 -20.93
CA GLU A 290 -0.93 7.30 -22.26
C GLU A 290 -2.05 6.25 -22.40
N ARG A 291 -2.37 5.55 -21.32
CA ARG A 291 -3.46 4.56 -21.28
C ARG A 291 -4.82 5.14 -20.88
N GLY A 292 -4.90 6.44 -20.56
CA GLY A 292 -6.14 7.05 -20.06
C GLY A 292 -6.58 6.59 -18.67
N GLN A 293 -5.62 6.19 -17.84
CA GLN A 293 -5.84 5.72 -16.45
C GLN A 293 -5.48 6.80 -15.39
N ALA A 294 -4.84 7.88 -15.79
CA ALA A 294 -4.54 8.96 -14.86
C ALA A 294 -5.83 9.62 -14.35
N LEU A 295 -5.86 9.92 -13.08
CA LEU A 295 -6.87 10.79 -12.49
C LEU A 295 -6.60 12.24 -12.90
N ARG A 296 -7.66 13.04 -13.06
CA ARG A 296 -7.56 14.44 -13.48
C ARG A 296 -8.49 15.31 -12.68
N LEU A 297 -8.00 16.45 -12.23
CA LEU A 297 -8.79 17.48 -11.57
C LEU A 297 -8.65 18.82 -12.30
N GLU A 298 -9.79 19.41 -12.66
CA GLU A 298 -9.86 20.78 -13.15
C GLU A 298 -9.57 21.79 -12.03
N PRO A 299 -9.25 23.06 -12.33
CA PRO A 299 -9.03 24.09 -11.32
C PRO A 299 -10.14 24.14 -10.27
N GLY A 300 -9.78 24.07 -8.98
CA GLY A 300 -10.70 24.10 -7.86
C GLY A 300 -11.48 22.81 -7.62
N GLN A 301 -11.39 21.83 -8.50
CA GLN A 301 -12.08 20.55 -8.32
C GLN A 301 -11.47 19.74 -7.17
N THR A 302 -12.31 18.83 -6.64
CA THR A 302 -11.99 17.96 -5.52
C THR A 302 -12.48 16.55 -5.82
N THR A 303 -11.69 15.56 -5.46
CA THR A 303 -12.10 14.14 -5.38
C THR A 303 -11.92 13.61 -3.97
N THR A 304 -12.73 12.62 -3.60
CA THR A 304 -12.68 11.97 -2.27
C THR A 304 -12.71 10.47 -2.43
N THR A 305 -12.08 9.78 -1.49
CA THR A 305 -12.09 8.31 -1.42
C THR A 305 -12.15 7.86 0.04
N ALA A 306 -12.42 6.58 0.25
CA ALA A 306 -12.43 5.96 1.57
C ALA A 306 -11.83 4.56 1.52
N LEU A 307 -11.12 4.22 2.59
CA LEU A 307 -10.59 2.88 2.83
C LEU A 307 -10.92 2.47 4.27
N THR A 308 -11.07 1.19 4.48
CA THR A 308 -11.29 0.61 5.81
C THR A 308 -10.32 -0.54 6.02
N ALA A 309 -9.72 -0.62 7.21
CA ALA A 309 -8.95 -1.79 7.65
C ALA A 309 -9.60 -2.38 8.90
N SER A 310 -9.87 -3.68 8.88
CA SER A 310 -10.53 -4.41 9.97
C SER A 310 -9.70 -5.60 10.43
N LEU A 311 -9.45 -5.72 11.73
CA LEU A 311 -8.85 -6.92 12.28
C LEU A 311 -9.96 -7.93 12.60
N PHE A 312 -9.76 -9.18 12.21
CA PHE A 312 -10.74 -10.23 12.45
C PHE A 312 -10.08 -11.51 12.93
N ARG A 313 -10.86 -12.41 13.51
CA ARG A 313 -10.38 -13.75 13.82
C ARG A 313 -10.36 -14.57 12.54
N ALA A 314 -9.17 -14.96 12.11
CA ALA A 314 -8.98 -15.81 10.95
C ALA A 314 -8.94 -17.27 11.41
N ASP A 315 -9.76 -18.10 10.78
CA ASP A 315 -9.70 -19.55 10.85
C ASP A 315 -9.29 -20.15 9.49
N ARG A 316 -9.63 -21.38 9.22
CA ARG A 316 -9.31 -22.04 7.95
C ARG A 316 -10.22 -21.64 6.78
N ARG A 317 -11.31 -20.93 7.05
CA ARG A 317 -12.26 -20.47 6.03
C ARG A 317 -11.67 -19.36 5.21
N CYS A 318 -12.03 -19.28 3.94
CA CYS A 318 -11.62 -18.18 3.07
C CYS A 318 -12.47 -16.94 3.32
N VAL A 319 -11.89 -15.76 3.16
CA VAL A 319 -12.64 -14.52 3.08
C VAL A 319 -13.21 -14.40 1.67
N THR A 320 -14.52 -14.17 1.57
CA THR A 320 -15.24 -14.06 0.30
C THR A 320 -15.81 -12.66 0.06
N GLY A 321 -15.64 -11.75 1.03
CA GLY A 321 -16.03 -10.36 0.89
C GLY A 321 -15.69 -9.51 2.10
N VAL A 322 -15.48 -8.22 1.87
CA VAL A 322 -15.28 -7.20 2.90
C VAL A 322 -16.13 -5.98 2.55
N ALA A 323 -17.09 -5.69 3.40
CA ALA A 323 -17.96 -4.54 3.20
C ALA A 323 -17.26 -3.20 3.54
N PRO A 324 -17.71 -2.06 3.00
CA PRO A 324 -17.13 -0.74 3.32
C PRO A 324 -17.18 -0.37 4.80
N ASP A 325 -18.09 -0.94 5.58
CA ASP A 325 -18.18 -0.75 7.04
C ASP A 325 -17.16 -1.58 7.82
N GLY A 326 -16.37 -2.43 7.13
CA GLY A 326 -15.36 -3.30 7.69
C GLY A 326 -15.87 -4.69 8.09
N SER A 327 -17.11 -5.06 7.78
CA SER A 327 -17.64 -6.40 8.03
C SER A 327 -17.01 -7.41 7.07
N VAL A 328 -16.56 -8.55 7.59
CA VAL A 328 -15.87 -9.62 6.85
C VAL A 328 -16.79 -10.81 6.68
N THR A 329 -16.96 -11.27 5.44
CA THR A 329 -17.68 -12.49 5.09
C THR A 329 -16.70 -13.63 4.87
N VAL A 330 -16.97 -14.81 5.46
CA VAL A 330 -16.11 -15.99 5.37
C VAL A 330 -16.93 -17.22 4.97
N GLU A 331 -16.33 -18.14 4.19
CA GLU A 331 -16.90 -19.43 3.77
C GLU A 331 -15.93 -20.59 4.01
#